data_45f5e09b3f8ec0c8f7174fedb0744129
#
_entry.id   45f5e09b3f8ec0c8f7174fedb0744129
#
_cell.length_a   1.000
_cell.length_b   1.000
_cell.length_c   1.000
_cell.angle_alpha   90.00
_cell.angle_beta   90.00
_cell.angle_gamma   90.00
#
_symmetry.space_group_name_H-M   'P 1'
#
loop_
_entity.id
_entity.type
_entity.pdbx_description
1 polymer ?
#
loop_
_entity_poly.entity_id
_entity_poly.type
_entity_poly.pdbx_seq_one_letter_code
_entity_poly.pdbx_strand_id
1 'polypeptide(L)'
;MKEQSSGLYAQTMAECGFLTLAFDPSYTGESGGEPRNVASPDINTEDFSAAVDFLIAHPNVDAKRIGIIGICGFGGMGLNAAAMDTRIKATVASTMYDMSRVNANGYFDAEDSAEVRRNKREAMN
;
A
#
# COMPACT_ATOMS: atom_id res chain seq x y z
N MET A 1 -1.09 -9.08 6.06
CA MET A 1 -2.09 -8.77 7.09
C MET A 1 -1.42 -7.99 8.20
N LYS A 2 -2.15 -7.10 8.85
CA LYS A 2 -1.63 -6.15 9.85
C LYS A 2 -0.90 -6.81 11.04
N GLU A 3 -1.24 -8.04 11.37
CA GLU A 3 -0.58 -8.80 12.45
C GLU A 3 0.82 -9.35 12.08
N GLN A 4 1.21 -9.23 10.83
CA GLN A 4 2.51 -9.71 10.34
C GLN A 4 3.54 -8.56 10.33
N SER A 5 4.21 -8.36 9.20
CA SER A 5 5.27 -7.35 9.07
C SER A 5 4.79 -5.95 9.44
N SER A 6 3.60 -5.53 9.01
CA SER A 6 3.07 -4.20 9.30
C SER A 6 2.89 -3.96 10.80
N GLY A 7 2.36 -4.94 11.54
CA GLY A 7 2.21 -4.87 12.99
C GLY A 7 3.54 -4.78 13.72
N LEU A 8 4.54 -5.57 13.30
CA LEU A 8 5.88 -5.53 13.86
C LEU A 8 6.54 -4.15 13.68
N TYR A 9 6.48 -3.61 12.47
CA TYR A 9 7.00 -2.27 12.19
C TYR A 9 6.26 -1.19 12.98
N ALA A 10 4.92 -1.27 13.05
CA ALA A 10 4.13 -0.33 13.85
C ALA A 10 4.51 -0.35 15.33
N GLN A 11 4.69 -1.54 15.90
CA GLN A 11 5.15 -1.72 17.28
C GLN A 11 6.53 -1.10 17.52
N THR A 12 7.49 -1.43 16.67
CA THR A 12 8.87 -0.91 16.78
C THR A 12 8.90 0.62 16.64
N MET A 13 8.13 1.18 15.72
CA MET A 13 8.05 2.63 15.55
C MET A 13 7.34 3.30 16.74
N ALA A 14 6.36 2.64 17.35
CA ALA A 14 5.73 3.14 18.57
C ALA A 14 6.72 3.22 19.75
N GLU A 15 7.59 2.22 19.89
CA GLU A 15 8.67 2.22 20.87
C GLU A 15 9.68 3.36 20.63
N CYS A 16 9.83 3.80 19.38
CA CYS A 16 10.62 4.98 19.02
C CYS A 16 9.91 6.33 19.27
N GLY A 17 8.69 6.31 19.78
CA GLY A 17 7.94 7.52 20.15
C GLY A 17 6.95 8.03 19.09
N PHE A 18 6.65 7.25 18.06
CA PHE A 18 5.64 7.58 17.06
C PHE A 18 4.25 7.07 17.47
N LEU A 19 3.21 7.79 17.12
CA LEU A 19 1.87 7.22 17.07
C LEU A 19 1.76 6.45 15.74
N THR A 20 1.39 5.18 15.80
CA THR A 20 1.43 4.28 14.65
C THR A 20 0.09 3.64 14.37
N LEU A 21 -0.16 3.35 13.10
CA LEU A 21 -1.32 2.64 12.60
C LEU A 21 -0.86 1.53 11.65
N ALA A 22 -1.27 0.31 11.92
CA ALA A 22 -1.20 -0.80 10.95
C ALA A 22 -2.63 -1.21 10.58
N PHE A 23 -2.87 -1.41 9.30
CA PHE A 23 -4.20 -1.77 8.80
C PHE A 23 -4.14 -2.89 7.76
N ASP A 24 -5.22 -3.60 7.62
CA ASP A 24 -5.43 -4.49 6.49
C ASP A 24 -6.01 -3.68 5.32
N PRO A 25 -5.43 -3.76 4.13
CA PRO A 25 -5.97 -3.06 2.98
C PRO A 25 -7.34 -3.64 2.56
N SER A 26 -8.08 -2.88 1.78
CA SER A 26 -9.35 -3.31 1.20
C SER A 26 -9.24 -4.71 0.58
N TYR A 27 -10.26 -5.51 0.70
CA TYR A 27 -10.38 -6.90 0.21
C TYR A 27 -9.49 -7.92 0.93
N THR A 28 -8.74 -7.55 1.98
CA THR A 28 -7.85 -8.48 2.69
C THR A 28 -8.05 -8.44 4.20
N GLY A 29 -7.62 -9.51 4.89
CA GLY A 29 -7.66 -9.61 6.35
C GLY A 29 -9.06 -9.37 6.92
N GLU A 30 -9.18 -8.47 7.89
CA GLU A 30 -10.44 -8.07 8.53
C GLU A 30 -11.16 -6.94 7.79
N SER A 31 -10.51 -6.30 6.79
CA SER A 31 -11.15 -5.29 5.96
C SER A 31 -12.17 -5.89 5.01
N GLY A 32 -13.19 -5.12 4.67
CA GLY A 32 -14.27 -5.55 3.79
C GLY A 32 -13.88 -5.61 2.32
N GLY A 33 -14.86 -5.96 1.48
CA GLY A 33 -14.77 -6.01 0.03
C GLY A 33 -14.85 -7.41 -0.54
N GLU A 34 -15.51 -7.51 -1.69
CA GLU A 34 -15.63 -8.73 -2.50
C GLU A 34 -15.27 -8.41 -3.96
N PRO A 35 -14.59 -9.34 -4.67
CA PRO A 35 -14.03 -10.62 -4.20
C PRO A 35 -12.85 -10.45 -3.24
N ARG A 36 -12.58 -11.47 -2.42
CA ARG A 36 -11.50 -11.41 -1.41
C ARG A 36 -10.12 -11.56 -2.04
N ASN A 37 -9.10 -11.01 -1.33
CA ASN A 37 -7.69 -11.11 -1.69
C ASN A 37 -7.33 -10.45 -3.04
N VAL A 38 -8.02 -9.38 -3.37
CA VAL A 38 -7.68 -8.54 -4.53
C VAL A 38 -6.53 -7.61 -4.17
N ALA A 39 -5.53 -7.53 -5.01
CA ALA A 39 -4.47 -6.53 -4.97
C ALA A 39 -4.62 -5.60 -6.17
N SER A 40 -5.13 -4.40 -5.95
CA SER A 40 -5.30 -3.37 -6.96
C SER A 40 -4.43 -2.17 -6.63
N PRO A 41 -3.50 -1.76 -7.51
CA PRO A 41 -2.69 -0.58 -7.29
C PRO A 41 -3.52 0.68 -7.00
N ASP A 42 -4.62 0.87 -7.70
CA ASP A 42 -5.48 2.04 -7.53
C ASP A 42 -6.19 2.03 -6.17
N ILE A 43 -6.92 0.95 -5.87
CA ILE A 43 -7.68 0.80 -4.63
C ILE A 43 -6.74 0.84 -3.41
N ASN A 44 -5.63 0.11 -3.48
CA ASN A 44 -4.71 0.04 -2.35
C ASN A 44 -3.87 1.33 -2.18
N THR A 45 -3.72 2.14 -3.20
CA THR A 45 -3.19 3.51 -3.07
C THR A 45 -4.19 4.40 -2.31
N GLU A 46 -5.48 4.29 -2.59
CA GLU A 46 -6.56 4.97 -1.87
C GLU A 46 -6.63 4.56 -0.39
N ASP A 47 -6.35 3.30 -0.07
CA ASP A 47 -6.31 2.82 1.32
C ASP A 47 -5.31 3.62 2.18
N PHE A 48 -4.18 4.03 1.61
CA PHE A 48 -3.22 4.90 2.31
C PHE A 48 -3.80 6.28 2.60
N SER A 49 -4.51 6.89 1.65
CA SER A 49 -5.16 8.19 1.88
C SER A 49 -6.29 8.08 2.91
N ALA A 50 -7.06 7.00 2.89
CA ALA A 50 -8.07 6.72 3.91
C ALA A 50 -7.46 6.53 5.31
N ALA A 51 -6.30 5.88 5.40
CA ALA A 51 -5.55 5.77 6.65
C ALA A 51 -5.06 7.13 7.16
N VAL A 52 -4.66 8.04 6.25
CA VAL A 52 -4.30 9.42 6.59
C VAL A 52 -5.53 10.17 7.12
N ASP A 53 -6.70 10.02 6.51
CA ASP A 53 -7.95 10.62 6.99
C ASP A 53 -8.26 10.18 8.42
N PHE A 54 -8.13 8.88 8.69
CA PHE A 54 -8.31 8.31 10.02
C PHE A 54 -7.33 8.90 11.04
N LEU A 55 -6.05 9.01 10.69
CA LEU A 55 -5.03 9.56 11.57
C LEU A 55 -5.27 11.03 11.88
N ILE A 56 -5.63 11.85 10.90
CA ILE A 56 -5.89 13.28 11.10
C ILE A 56 -7.08 13.51 12.05
N ALA A 57 -8.07 12.62 12.03
CA ALA A 57 -9.19 12.69 12.95
C ALA A 57 -8.81 12.33 14.40
N HIS A 58 -7.65 11.75 14.63
CA HIS A 58 -7.21 11.37 15.96
C HIS A 58 -6.60 12.58 16.72
N PRO A 59 -7.04 12.89 17.96
CA PRO A 59 -6.67 14.12 18.67
C PRO A 59 -5.17 14.22 19.00
N ASN A 60 -4.45 13.12 19.07
CA ASN A 60 -3.02 13.07 19.41
C ASN A 60 -2.12 13.03 18.17
N VAL A 61 -2.64 13.21 16.97
CA VAL A 61 -1.87 13.21 15.72
C VAL A 61 -1.58 14.64 15.28
N ASP A 62 -0.31 14.92 14.99
CA ASP A 62 0.08 16.13 14.27
C ASP A 62 -0.09 15.91 12.76
N ALA A 63 -1.14 16.50 12.19
CA ALA A 63 -1.47 16.39 10.76
C ALA A 63 -0.35 16.89 9.82
N LYS A 64 0.63 17.63 10.32
CA LYS A 64 1.77 18.11 9.55
C LYS A 64 2.97 17.15 9.54
N ARG A 65 2.90 16.07 10.31
CA ARG A 65 4.00 15.11 10.50
C ARG A 65 3.56 13.67 10.29
N ILE A 66 2.87 13.41 9.19
CA ILE A 66 2.42 12.08 8.81
C ILE A 66 3.40 11.47 7.82
N GLY A 67 3.82 10.25 8.08
CA GLY A 67 4.63 9.45 7.18
C GLY A 67 4.06 8.06 6.99
N ILE A 68 4.50 7.38 5.96
CA ILE A 68 4.10 6.00 5.66
C ILE A 68 5.31 5.08 5.51
N ILE A 69 5.11 3.83 5.84
CA ILE A 69 6.05 2.74 5.56
C ILE A 69 5.32 1.71 4.71
N GLY A 70 5.73 1.58 3.46
CA GLY A 70 5.23 0.58 2.54
C GLY A 70 6.23 -0.57 2.37
N ILE A 71 5.76 -1.81 2.48
CA ILE A 71 6.60 -3.00 2.43
C ILE A 71 6.19 -3.87 1.25
N CYS A 72 7.16 -4.35 0.48
CA CYS A 72 6.97 -5.22 -0.67
C CYS A 72 6.11 -4.51 -1.76
N GLY A 73 5.05 -5.13 -2.26
CA GLY A 73 4.13 -4.52 -3.23
C GLY A 73 3.53 -3.19 -2.74
N PHE A 74 3.23 -3.09 -1.45
CA PHE A 74 2.74 -1.85 -0.82
C PHE A 74 3.78 -0.74 -0.74
N GLY A 75 5.06 -1.03 -0.93
CA GLY A 75 6.10 0.00 -1.07
C GLY A 75 5.87 0.89 -2.28
N GLY A 76 5.58 0.29 -3.44
CA GLY A 76 5.24 1.03 -4.66
C GLY A 76 3.92 1.79 -4.54
N MET A 77 2.88 1.16 -3.98
CA MET A 77 1.58 1.80 -3.75
C MET A 77 1.69 2.97 -2.77
N GLY A 78 2.52 2.84 -1.72
CA GLY A 78 2.80 3.91 -0.77
C GLY A 78 3.49 5.11 -1.43
N LEU A 79 4.42 4.88 -2.36
CA LEU A 79 5.02 5.96 -3.15
C LEU A 79 4.01 6.68 -4.03
N ASN A 80 3.08 5.94 -4.67
CA ASN A 80 1.99 6.53 -5.42
C ASN A 80 1.08 7.39 -4.53
N ALA A 81 0.72 6.89 -3.35
CA ALA A 81 -0.07 7.64 -2.39
C ALA A 81 0.64 8.94 -1.98
N ALA A 82 1.93 8.88 -1.67
CA ALA A 82 2.72 10.05 -1.30
C ALA A 82 2.87 11.07 -2.45
N ALA A 83 2.88 10.60 -3.70
CA ALA A 83 2.91 11.48 -4.87
C ALA A 83 1.60 12.23 -5.09
N MET A 84 0.47 11.66 -4.69
CA MET A 84 -0.86 12.23 -4.87
C MET A 84 -1.39 12.96 -3.62
N ASP A 85 -1.02 12.50 -2.43
CA ASP A 85 -1.50 13.05 -1.17
C ASP A 85 -0.41 13.88 -0.47
N THR A 86 -0.51 15.19 -0.57
CA THR A 86 0.47 16.13 0.00
C THR A 86 0.51 16.14 1.52
N ARG A 87 -0.42 15.48 2.20
CA ARG A 87 -0.43 15.32 3.66
C ARG A 87 0.62 14.31 4.13
N ILE A 88 1.04 13.40 3.26
CA ILE A 88 2.12 12.45 3.52
C ILE A 88 3.47 13.17 3.35
N LYS A 89 4.23 13.30 4.43
CA LYS A 89 5.45 14.11 4.47
C LYS A 89 6.74 13.28 4.40
N ALA A 90 6.66 12.00 4.69
CA ALA A 90 7.78 11.07 4.62
C ALA A 90 7.30 9.70 4.16
N THR A 91 8.12 9.02 3.36
CA THR A 91 7.79 7.69 2.86
C THR A 91 9.02 6.80 2.93
N VAL A 92 8.83 5.63 3.50
CA VAL A 92 9.80 4.54 3.44
C VAL A 92 9.21 3.42 2.59
N ALA A 93 9.89 3.06 1.52
CA ALA A 93 9.54 1.94 0.65
C ALA A 93 10.58 0.83 0.81
N SER A 94 10.22 -0.23 1.52
CA SER A 94 11.10 -1.36 1.79
C SER A 94 10.83 -2.50 0.82
N THR A 95 11.88 -3.02 0.16
CA THR A 95 11.80 -4.16 -0.78
C THR A 95 10.66 -4.00 -1.81
N MET A 96 10.50 -2.81 -2.34
CA MET A 96 9.35 -2.43 -3.17
C MET A 96 9.37 -3.06 -4.56
N TYR A 97 8.17 -3.25 -5.09
CA TYR A 97 7.94 -3.58 -6.50
C TYR A 97 7.05 -2.51 -7.14
N ASP A 98 7.29 -2.24 -8.42
CA ASP A 98 6.29 -1.61 -9.27
C ASP A 98 5.23 -2.66 -9.64
N MET A 99 4.13 -2.65 -8.91
CA MET A 99 3.08 -3.66 -9.09
C MET A 99 2.39 -3.55 -10.44
N SER A 100 2.34 -2.37 -11.05
CA SER A 100 1.79 -2.18 -12.39
C SER A 100 2.68 -2.86 -13.42
N ARG A 101 3.99 -2.69 -13.31
CA ARG A 101 4.97 -3.35 -14.18
C ARG A 101 4.99 -4.86 -13.99
N VAL A 102 4.97 -5.33 -12.74
CA VAL A 102 4.91 -6.76 -12.42
C VAL A 102 3.65 -7.40 -13.00
N ASN A 103 2.49 -6.76 -12.86
CA ASN A 103 1.25 -7.26 -13.44
C ASN A 103 1.28 -7.30 -14.98
N ALA A 104 1.90 -6.30 -15.60
CA ALA A 104 2.00 -6.23 -17.06
C ALA A 104 3.03 -7.21 -17.63
N ASN A 105 4.22 -7.31 -17.05
CA ASN A 105 5.39 -7.92 -17.64
C ASN A 105 5.92 -9.13 -16.87
N GLY A 106 5.31 -9.48 -15.73
CA GLY A 106 5.84 -10.50 -14.82
C GLY A 106 7.05 -10.00 -14.01
N TYR A 107 7.54 -10.83 -13.10
CA TYR A 107 8.73 -10.52 -12.33
C TYR A 107 9.96 -10.46 -13.24
N PHE A 108 10.77 -9.42 -13.08
CA PHE A 108 11.96 -9.17 -13.90
C PHE A 108 11.69 -9.03 -15.40
N ASP A 109 10.47 -8.62 -15.76
CA ASP A 109 10.00 -8.52 -17.15
C ASP A 109 10.09 -9.87 -17.93
N ALA A 110 10.04 -10.99 -17.22
CA ALA A 110 10.18 -12.33 -17.81
C ALA A 110 9.03 -12.68 -18.79
N GLU A 111 7.90 -11.99 -18.72
CA GLU A 111 6.73 -12.18 -19.55
C GLU A 111 6.44 -10.96 -20.45
N ASP A 112 7.46 -10.14 -20.75
CA ASP A 112 7.29 -8.92 -21.54
C ASP A 112 7.06 -9.23 -23.01
N SER A 113 5.80 -9.51 -23.36
CA SER A 113 5.33 -9.60 -24.72
C SER A 113 3.96 -8.96 -24.90
N ALA A 114 3.68 -8.42 -26.09
CA ALA A 114 2.40 -7.81 -26.39
C ALA A 114 1.23 -8.82 -26.29
N GLU A 115 1.49 -10.08 -26.62
CA GLU A 115 0.53 -11.17 -26.53
C GLU A 115 0.17 -11.50 -25.09
N VAL A 116 1.16 -11.68 -24.21
CA VAL A 116 0.93 -11.95 -22.78
C VAL A 116 0.17 -10.80 -22.13
N ARG A 117 0.56 -9.54 -22.40
CA ARG A 117 -0.17 -8.37 -21.86
C ARG A 117 -1.62 -8.31 -22.33
N ARG A 118 -1.90 -8.67 -23.59
CA ARG A 118 -3.26 -8.74 -24.11
C ARG A 118 -4.07 -9.82 -23.39
N ASN A 119 -3.53 -11.03 -23.30
CA ASN A 119 -4.20 -12.16 -22.65
C ASN A 119 -4.51 -11.88 -21.18
N LYS A 120 -3.57 -11.24 -20.45
CA LYS A 120 -3.80 -10.81 -19.06
C LYS A 120 -4.94 -9.81 -18.96
N ARG A 121 -5.03 -8.82 -19.86
CA ARG A 121 -6.14 -7.86 -19.88
C ARG A 121 -7.49 -8.52 -20.18
N GLU A 122 -7.52 -9.46 -21.11
CA GLU A 122 -8.73 -10.21 -21.45
C GLU A 122 -9.20 -11.09 -20.28
N ALA A 123 -8.28 -11.65 -19.51
CA ALA A 123 -8.61 -12.47 -18.33
C ALA A 123 -9.11 -11.66 -17.12
N MET A 124 -8.88 -10.34 -17.10
CA MET A 124 -9.34 -9.44 -16.03
C MET A 124 -10.71 -8.81 -16.31
N ASN A 125 -11.24 -8.97 -17.52
CA ASN A 125 -12.58 -8.50 -17.92
C ASN A 125 -13.61 -9.61 -17.83
#